data_00ed9f2ee93eb008140f8ef24cadd3af
#
_entry.id   00ed9f2ee93eb008140f8ef24cadd3af
#
_cell.length_a   1.000
_cell.length_b   1.000
_cell.length_c   1.000
_cell.angle_alpha   90.00
_cell.angle_beta   90.00
_cell.angle_gamma   90.00
#
_symmetry.space_group_name_H-M   'P 1'
#
loop_
_entity.id
_entity.type
_entity.pdbx_description
1 polymer ?
#
loop_
_entity_poly.entity_id
_entity_poly.type
_entity_poly.pdbx_seq_one_letter_code
_entity_poly.pdbx_strand_id
1 'polypeptide(L)'
;NAERTISRELQFLRITPNGEATFAGWAPHLDLRPATDAETEQVKPLLDAAWLDQGLEQRALEWAGGQLVPKHLSAVRDRRLHHIDKVSQAVHKRLTREINFLSHRAIALQEEVRAGKQPRVQPDNLIRRAEELTARRSARLQELEAQRHIVPATPRIVGGALVVPAGLFQVGQPAATPATHSIDPLARSRIEQLAMEAVAAAERAMGFSPRDVSAEKCGWDITSAVPPTGA
;
A
#
# COMPACT_ATOMS: atom_id res chain seq x y z
N ASN A 1 1.14 26.58 3.32
CA ASN A 1 1.49 25.14 3.39
C ASN A 1 0.82 24.46 2.21
N ALA A 2 1.63 23.97 1.25
CA ALA A 2 1.11 23.19 0.16
C ALA A 2 0.57 21.86 0.72
N GLU A 3 -0.67 21.51 0.38
CA GLU A 3 -1.24 20.19 0.68
C GLU A 3 -0.37 19.11 0.04
N ARG A 4 0.22 18.27 0.88
CA ARG A 4 1.04 17.15 0.43
C ARG A 4 0.24 15.86 0.51
N THR A 5 0.02 15.23 -0.62
CA THR A 5 -0.57 13.88 -0.65
C THR A 5 0.36 12.89 0.02
N ILE A 6 -0.13 12.20 1.05
CA ILE A 6 0.62 11.22 1.84
C ILE A 6 0.42 9.80 1.31
N SER A 7 -0.82 9.51 0.88
CA SER A 7 -1.20 8.18 0.38
C SER A 7 -2.31 8.31 -0.65
N ARG A 8 -2.31 7.42 -1.64
CA ARG A 8 -3.39 7.22 -2.59
C ARG A 8 -3.62 5.73 -2.74
N GLU A 9 -4.87 5.36 -2.93
CA GLU A 9 -5.27 3.98 -3.13
C GLU A 9 -6.32 3.91 -4.22
N LEU A 10 -6.20 2.97 -5.14
CA LEU A 10 -7.21 2.63 -6.12
C LEU A 10 -7.98 1.42 -5.61
N GLN A 11 -9.30 1.55 -5.58
CA GLN A 11 -10.19 0.50 -5.10
C GLN A 11 -11.25 0.20 -6.17
N PHE A 12 -11.69 -1.04 -6.22
CA PHE A 12 -12.71 -1.49 -7.14
C PHE A 12 -13.98 -1.84 -6.37
N LEU A 13 -15.08 -1.27 -6.81
CA LEU A 13 -16.40 -1.52 -6.26
C LEU A 13 -17.25 -2.26 -7.27
N ARG A 14 -18.01 -3.21 -6.80
CA ARG A 14 -19.08 -3.85 -7.56
C ARG A 14 -20.43 -3.34 -7.06
N ILE A 15 -21.22 -2.81 -7.98
CA ILE A 15 -22.60 -2.42 -7.72
C ILE A 15 -23.49 -3.36 -8.52
N THR A 16 -24.40 -4.01 -7.82
CA THR A 16 -25.37 -4.94 -8.43
C THR A 16 -26.62 -4.19 -8.90
N PRO A 17 -27.44 -4.76 -9.78
CA PRO A 17 -28.72 -4.17 -10.19
C PRO A 17 -29.64 -3.83 -9.02
N ASN A 18 -29.53 -4.54 -7.89
CA ASN A 18 -30.30 -4.26 -6.67
C ASN A 18 -29.77 -3.02 -5.91
N GLY A 19 -28.73 -2.38 -6.40
CA GLY A 19 -28.12 -1.22 -5.76
C GLY A 19 -27.14 -1.54 -4.62
N GLU A 20 -26.87 -2.81 -4.36
CA GLU A 20 -25.88 -3.22 -3.36
C GLU A 20 -24.47 -2.92 -3.86
N ALA A 21 -23.69 -2.17 -3.05
CA ALA A 21 -22.31 -1.86 -3.33
C ALA A 21 -21.40 -2.70 -2.43
N THR A 22 -20.40 -3.36 -3.02
CA THR A 22 -19.45 -4.21 -2.31
C THR A 22 -18.05 -4.02 -2.86
N PHE A 23 -17.04 -4.38 -2.07
CA PHE A 23 -15.65 -4.42 -2.53
C PHE A 23 -15.46 -5.53 -3.57
N ALA A 24 -14.93 -5.18 -4.72
CA ALA A 24 -14.78 -6.12 -5.86
C ALA A 24 -13.45 -6.89 -5.85
N GLY A 25 -12.60 -6.69 -4.84
CA GLY A 25 -11.26 -7.25 -4.80
C GLY A 25 -10.18 -6.26 -5.21
N TRP A 26 -8.92 -6.70 -5.15
CA TRP A 26 -7.76 -5.82 -5.39
C TRP A 26 -7.49 -5.59 -6.88
N ALA A 27 -7.78 -6.55 -7.72
CA ALA A 27 -7.48 -6.48 -9.15
C ALA A 27 -8.52 -7.25 -9.99
N PRO A 28 -9.83 -6.95 -9.85
CA PRO A 28 -10.87 -7.70 -10.55
C PRO A 28 -10.76 -7.62 -12.07
N HIS A 29 -10.08 -6.60 -12.59
CA HIS A 29 -9.85 -6.42 -14.03
C HIS A 29 -8.95 -7.50 -14.65
N LEU A 30 -8.16 -8.24 -13.84
CA LEU A 30 -7.34 -9.35 -14.33
C LEU A 30 -8.19 -10.55 -14.74
N ASP A 31 -9.39 -10.68 -14.18
CA ASP A 31 -10.34 -11.75 -14.50
C ASP A 31 -11.33 -11.34 -15.63
N LEU A 32 -11.19 -10.14 -16.15
CA LEU A 32 -12.08 -9.59 -17.17
C LEU A 32 -11.36 -9.50 -18.52
N ARG A 33 -12.10 -9.71 -19.58
CA ARG A 33 -11.66 -9.39 -20.93
C ARG A 33 -12.58 -8.35 -21.57
N PRO A 34 -12.11 -7.56 -22.51
CA PRO A 34 -12.98 -6.73 -23.32
C PRO A 34 -14.01 -7.58 -24.08
N ALA A 35 -15.24 -7.07 -24.17
CA ALA A 35 -16.24 -7.65 -25.06
C ALA A 35 -15.84 -7.41 -26.52
N THR A 36 -16.09 -8.38 -27.37
CA THR A 36 -15.98 -8.23 -28.83
C THR A 36 -17.11 -7.36 -29.35
N ASP A 37 -16.98 -6.84 -30.59
CA ASP A 37 -18.03 -6.02 -31.19
C ASP A 37 -19.36 -6.78 -31.29
N ALA A 38 -19.33 -8.08 -31.63
CA ALA A 38 -20.50 -8.92 -31.70
C ALA A 38 -21.15 -9.14 -30.32
N GLU A 39 -20.36 -9.30 -29.26
CA GLU A 39 -20.84 -9.40 -27.89
C GLU A 39 -21.41 -8.07 -27.39
N THR A 40 -20.78 -6.95 -27.76
CA THR A 40 -21.27 -5.61 -27.44
C THR A 40 -22.65 -5.35 -28.04
N GLU A 41 -22.88 -5.75 -29.27
CA GLU A 41 -24.21 -5.64 -29.91
C GLU A 41 -25.27 -6.45 -29.16
N GLN A 42 -24.92 -7.66 -28.68
CA GLN A 42 -25.86 -8.50 -27.91
C GLN A 42 -26.25 -7.92 -26.56
N VAL A 43 -25.37 -7.15 -25.93
CA VAL A 43 -25.61 -6.57 -24.60
C VAL A 43 -26.14 -5.13 -24.66
N LYS A 44 -26.26 -4.53 -25.84
CA LYS A 44 -26.85 -3.19 -25.99
C LYS A 44 -28.14 -2.99 -25.19
N PRO A 45 -29.10 -3.91 -25.19
CA PRO A 45 -30.32 -3.75 -24.42
C PRO A 45 -30.10 -3.67 -22.89
N LEU A 46 -28.97 -4.21 -22.40
CA LEU A 46 -28.61 -4.11 -20.97
C LEU A 46 -28.10 -2.72 -20.61
N LEU A 47 -27.58 -1.95 -21.58
CA LEU A 47 -27.14 -0.58 -21.36
C LEU A 47 -28.30 0.39 -21.14
N ASP A 48 -29.49 0.05 -21.62
CA ASP A 48 -30.74 0.81 -21.42
C ASP A 48 -31.44 0.44 -20.10
N ALA A 49 -30.81 -0.40 -19.28
CA ALA A 49 -31.41 -0.83 -18.02
C ALA A 49 -31.50 0.33 -17.01
N ALA A 50 -32.70 0.59 -16.51
CA ALA A 50 -32.99 1.72 -15.63
C ALA A 50 -32.08 1.84 -14.39
N TRP A 51 -31.51 0.75 -13.90
CA TRP A 51 -30.61 0.76 -12.77
C TRP A 51 -29.25 1.39 -13.06
N LEU A 52 -28.82 1.44 -14.33
CA LEU A 52 -27.57 2.09 -14.77
C LEU A 52 -27.68 3.62 -14.67
N ASP A 53 -28.86 4.19 -14.88
CA ASP A 53 -29.11 5.63 -14.81
C ASP A 53 -29.38 6.15 -13.40
N GLN A 54 -29.47 5.27 -12.40
CA GLN A 54 -29.91 5.58 -11.04
C GLN A 54 -28.79 6.04 -10.10
N GLY A 55 -27.91 6.93 -10.55
CA GLY A 55 -26.93 7.56 -9.66
C GLY A 55 -25.88 6.59 -9.13
N LEU A 56 -25.37 5.68 -9.95
CA LEU A 56 -24.32 4.71 -9.59
C LEU A 56 -23.08 5.37 -9.02
N GLU A 57 -22.67 6.49 -9.61
CA GLU A 57 -21.53 7.26 -9.13
C GLU A 57 -21.73 7.76 -7.70
N GLN A 58 -22.89 8.30 -7.41
CA GLN A 58 -23.21 8.78 -6.06
C GLN A 58 -23.19 7.64 -5.05
N ARG A 59 -23.78 6.49 -5.38
CA ARG A 59 -23.77 5.29 -4.52
C ARG A 59 -22.34 4.79 -4.28
N ALA A 60 -21.51 4.79 -5.32
CA ALA A 60 -20.10 4.41 -5.20
C ALA A 60 -19.35 5.38 -4.27
N LEU A 61 -19.59 6.68 -4.40
CA LEU A 61 -18.94 7.70 -3.55
C LEU A 61 -19.43 7.62 -2.10
N GLU A 62 -20.72 7.41 -1.87
CA GLU A 62 -21.30 7.25 -0.53
C GLU A 62 -20.72 6.00 0.15
N TRP A 63 -20.66 4.88 -0.56
CA TRP A 63 -20.10 3.65 -0.02
C TRP A 63 -18.60 3.81 0.26
N ALA A 64 -17.86 4.39 -0.68
CA ALA A 64 -16.43 4.66 -0.50
C ALA A 64 -16.17 5.59 0.68
N GLY A 65 -16.96 6.66 0.81
CA GLY A 65 -16.89 7.60 1.94
C GLY A 65 -17.18 6.95 3.29
N GLY A 66 -18.16 6.05 3.33
CA GLY A 66 -18.56 5.37 4.56
C GLY A 66 -17.69 4.17 4.96
N GLN A 67 -17.11 3.46 4.00
CA GLN A 67 -16.42 2.21 4.25
C GLN A 67 -14.92 2.27 3.96
N LEU A 68 -14.52 2.79 2.80
CA LEU A 68 -13.12 2.74 2.38
C LEU A 68 -12.29 3.87 3.00
N VAL A 69 -12.80 5.10 2.95
CA VAL A 69 -12.06 6.28 3.44
C VAL A 69 -11.70 6.15 4.92
N PRO A 70 -12.62 5.79 5.84
CA PRO A 70 -12.27 5.64 7.25
C PRO A 70 -11.23 4.55 7.50
N LYS A 71 -11.37 3.41 6.81
CA LYS A 71 -10.44 2.28 6.93
C LYS A 71 -9.03 2.66 6.45
N HIS A 72 -8.93 3.27 5.27
CA HIS A 72 -7.67 3.72 4.72
C HIS A 72 -7.02 4.81 5.58
N LEU A 73 -7.82 5.79 6.04
CA LEU A 73 -7.37 6.86 6.91
C LEU A 73 -6.79 6.33 8.22
N SER A 74 -7.47 5.38 8.88
CA SER A 74 -6.98 4.76 10.12
C SER A 74 -5.63 4.08 9.87
N ALA A 75 -5.52 3.23 8.86
CA ALA A 75 -4.28 2.52 8.54
C ALA A 75 -3.11 3.46 8.21
N VAL A 76 -3.38 4.57 7.50
CA VAL A 76 -2.36 5.58 7.18
C VAL A 76 -1.96 6.36 8.42
N ARG A 77 -2.94 6.78 9.25
CA ARG A 77 -2.69 7.49 10.51
C ARG A 77 -1.83 6.68 11.45
N ASP A 78 -2.19 5.45 11.74
CA ASP A 78 -1.48 4.59 12.70
C ASP A 78 -0.01 4.44 12.30
N ARG A 79 0.25 4.11 11.04
CA ARG A 79 1.60 3.99 10.49
C ARG A 79 2.37 5.31 10.53
N ARG A 80 1.71 6.42 10.17
CA ARG A 80 2.36 7.73 10.09
C ARG A 80 2.64 8.31 11.46
N LEU A 81 1.71 8.22 12.40
CA LEU A 81 1.88 8.69 13.77
C LEU A 81 3.01 7.92 14.48
N HIS A 82 3.04 6.59 14.34
CA HIS A 82 4.15 5.80 14.87
C HIS A 82 5.50 6.24 14.32
N HIS A 83 5.58 6.50 13.01
CA HIS A 83 6.81 7.00 12.38
C HIS A 83 7.20 8.38 12.93
N ILE A 84 6.25 9.31 13.04
CA ILE A 84 6.49 10.67 13.56
C ILE A 84 6.99 10.59 15.00
N ASP A 85 6.40 9.78 15.86
CA ASP A 85 6.82 9.60 17.25
C ASP A 85 8.26 9.11 17.34
N LYS A 86 8.60 8.09 16.57
CA LYS A 86 9.96 7.55 16.50
C LYS A 86 10.98 8.60 16.06
N VAL A 87 10.66 9.37 15.02
CA VAL A 87 11.54 10.42 14.50
C VAL A 87 11.66 11.57 15.51
N SER A 88 10.54 12.00 16.14
CA SER A 88 10.52 13.07 17.14
C SER A 88 11.40 12.73 18.34
N GLN A 89 11.29 11.52 18.86
CA GLN A 89 12.13 11.04 19.96
C GLN A 89 13.61 11.02 19.57
N ALA A 90 13.93 10.54 18.36
CA ALA A 90 15.31 10.49 17.89
C ALA A 90 15.92 11.89 17.72
N VAL A 91 15.16 12.83 17.13
CA VAL A 91 15.55 14.24 16.95
C VAL A 91 15.76 14.90 18.33
N HIS A 92 14.80 14.75 19.23
CA HIS A 92 14.89 15.30 20.57
C HIS A 92 16.12 14.77 21.30
N LYS A 93 16.28 13.47 21.37
CA LYS A 93 17.39 12.81 22.07
C LYS A 93 18.77 13.24 21.52
N ARG A 94 18.92 13.23 20.20
CA ARG A 94 20.20 13.56 19.54
C ARG A 94 20.57 15.02 19.76
N LEU A 95 19.66 15.95 19.42
CA LEU A 95 19.95 17.37 19.53
C LEU A 95 20.10 17.84 20.99
N THR A 96 19.31 17.31 21.92
CA THR A 96 19.48 17.62 23.34
C THR A 96 20.86 17.19 23.85
N ARG A 97 21.33 16.01 23.45
CA ARG A 97 22.68 15.54 23.85
C ARG A 97 23.77 16.49 23.31
N GLU A 98 23.67 16.92 22.05
CA GLU A 98 24.63 17.80 21.43
C GLU A 98 24.60 19.21 22.05
N ILE A 99 23.41 19.76 22.29
CA ILE A 99 23.23 21.04 22.98
C ILE A 99 23.86 20.99 24.37
N ASN A 100 23.57 19.97 25.17
CA ASN A 100 24.13 19.84 26.50
C ASN A 100 25.66 19.72 26.48
N PHE A 101 26.20 18.92 25.55
CA PHE A 101 27.65 18.83 25.37
C PHE A 101 28.31 20.18 25.07
N LEU A 102 27.74 20.94 24.12
CA LEU A 102 28.27 22.27 23.76
C LEU A 102 28.14 23.25 24.93
N SER A 103 27.02 23.25 25.63
CA SER A 103 26.79 24.12 26.78
C SER A 103 27.77 23.82 27.93
N HIS A 104 27.94 22.54 28.29
CA HIS A 104 28.92 22.16 29.32
C HIS A 104 30.34 22.52 28.91
N ARG A 105 30.70 22.30 27.63
CA ARG A 105 32.02 22.66 27.14
C ARG A 105 32.24 24.19 27.14
N ALA A 106 31.21 24.96 26.82
CA ALA A 106 31.28 26.44 26.88
C ALA A 106 31.53 26.92 28.30
N ILE A 107 30.83 26.39 29.30
CA ILE A 107 31.01 26.71 30.70
C ILE A 107 32.45 26.39 31.14
N ALA A 108 32.97 25.21 30.84
CA ALA A 108 34.35 24.83 31.17
C ALA A 108 35.39 25.79 30.55
N LEU A 109 35.19 26.19 29.28
CA LEU A 109 36.08 27.15 28.62
C LEU A 109 35.98 28.55 29.23
N GLN A 110 34.78 28.98 29.66
CA GLN A 110 34.63 30.25 30.38
C GLN A 110 35.40 30.25 31.69
N GLU A 111 35.43 29.16 32.43
CA GLU A 111 36.23 29.00 33.63
C GLU A 111 37.73 29.05 33.33
N GLU A 112 38.17 28.39 32.26
CA GLU A 112 39.56 28.46 31.80
C GLU A 112 39.98 29.92 31.46
N VAL A 113 39.13 30.68 30.75
CA VAL A 113 39.35 32.09 30.44
C VAL A 113 39.43 32.94 31.71
N ARG A 114 38.54 32.72 32.68
CA ARG A 114 38.60 33.40 33.99
C ARG A 114 39.87 33.10 34.76
N ALA A 115 40.43 31.89 34.57
CA ALA A 115 41.71 31.51 35.16
C ALA A 115 42.94 32.04 34.37
N GLY A 116 42.75 32.92 33.37
CA GLY A 116 43.80 33.54 32.58
C GLY A 116 44.34 32.70 31.43
N LYS A 117 43.68 31.56 31.09
CA LYS A 117 44.04 30.74 29.93
C LYS A 117 43.43 31.28 28.64
N GLN A 118 44.10 31.09 27.52
CA GLN A 118 43.57 31.41 26.19
C GLN A 118 43.21 30.13 25.43
N PRO A 119 41.96 29.64 25.50
CA PRO A 119 41.54 28.47 24.77
C PRO A 119 41.47 28.71 23.27
N ARG A 120 41.82 27.71 22.45
CA ARG A 120 41.74 27.79 20.98
C ARG A 120 40.32 28.03 20.46
N VAL A 121 39.31 27.58 21.16
CA VAL A 121 37.90 27.77 20.81
C VAL A 121 37.29 28.78 21.79
N GLN A 122 36.70 29.81 21.26
CA GLN A 122 36.03 30.84 22.08
C GLN A 122 34.69 30.27 22.64
N PRO A 123 34.41 30.44 23.92
CA PRO A 123 33.17 29.98 24.57
C PRO A 123 31.91 30.47 23.85
N ASP A 124 31.91 31.73 23.38
CA ASP A 124 30.77 32.34 22.69
C ASP A 124 30.38 31.61 21.38
N ASN A 125 31.37 31.03 20.69
CA ASN A 125 31.08 30.23 19.49
C ASN A 125 30.31 28.94 19.82
N LEU A 126 30.60 28.32 20.94
CA LEU A 126 29.89 27.11 21.41
C LEU A 126 28.49 27.47 21.90
N ILE A 127 28.34 28.61 22.60
CA ILE A 127 27.03 29.12 23.05
C ILE A 127 26.14 29.36 21.85
N ARG A 128 26.62 30.15 20.88
CA ARG A 128 25.88 30.45 19.65
C ARG A 128 25.49 29.18 18.92
N ARG A 129 26.39 28.19 18.85
CA ARG A 129 26.09 26.87 18.22
C ARG A 129 25.02 26.10 18.97
N ALA A 130 25.05 26.14 20.30
CA ALA A 130 24.02 25.50 21.14
C ALA A 130 22.64 26.18 20.94
N GLU A 131 22.61 27.50 20.82
CA GLU A 131 21.39 28.26 20.51
C GLU A 131 20.83 27.91 19.13
N GLU A 132 21.69 27.88 18.09
CA GLU A 132 21.30 27.46 16.74
C GLU A 132 20.67 26.05 16.73
N LEU A 133 21.28 25.09 17.44
CA LEU A 133 20.76 23.73 17.55
C LEU A 133 19.45 23.66 18.33
N THR A 134 19.29 24.52 19.34
CA THR A 134 18.06 24.67 20.11
C THR A 134 16.93 25.17 19.21
N ALA A 135 17.16 26.21 18.44
CA ALA A 135 16.21 26.74 17.49
C ALA A 135 15.84 25.69 16.41
N ARG A 136 16.86 24.98 15.87
CA ARG A 136 16.65 23.91 14.90
C ARG A 136 15.84 22.75 15.47
N ARG A 137 16.08 22.34 16.72
CA ARG A 137 15.31 21.29 17.41
C ARG A 137 13.85 21.70 17.52
N SER A 138 13.58 22.92 18.00
CA SER A 138 12.24 23.47 18.13
C SER A 138 11.50 23.49 16.80
N ALA A 139 12.11 24.05 15.76
CA ALA A 139 11.51 24.14 14.42
C ALA A 139 11.19 22.74 13.86
N ARG A 140 12.12 21.78 14.03
CA ARG A 140 11.91 20.42 13.52
C ARG A 140 10.80 19.68 14.27
N LEU A 141 10.70 19.83 15.59
CA LEU A 141 9.62 19.24 16.37
C LEU A 141 8.27 19.85 16.01
N GLN A 142 8.19 21.16 15.79
CA GLN A 142 6.98 21.84 15.33
C GLN A 142 6.55 21.34 13.93
N GLU A 143 7.51 21.17 13.01
CA GLU A 143 7.23 20.61 11.69
C GLU A 143 6.67 19.17 11.78
N LEU A 144 7.25 18.31 12.63
CA LEU A 144 6.79 16.96 12.86
C LEU A 144 5.39 16.93 13.50
N GLU A 145 5.12 17.85 14.42
CA GLU A 145 3.79 17.98 15.03
C GLU A 145 2.73 18.42 14.00
N ALA A 146 3.09 19.36 13.13
CA ALA A 146 2.19 19.75 12.03
C ALA A 146 1.87 18.58 11.06
N GLN A 147 2.81 17.65 10.89
CA GLN A 147 2.59 16.44 10.05
C GLN A 147 1.63 15.42 10.67
N ARG A 148 1.24 15.55 11.94
CA ARG A 148 0.23 14.71 12.58
C ARG A 148 -1.19 14.99 12.08
N HIS A 149 -1.38 16.19 11.54
CA HIS A 149 -2.68 16.57 11.01
C HIS A 149 -2.91 15.94 9.64
N ILE A 150 -3.56 14.78 9.63
CA ILE A 150 -3.87 14.01 8.43
C ILE A 150 -5.38 14.07 8.21
N VAL A 151 -5.77 14.56 7.04
CA VAL A 151 -7.18 14.65 6.63
C VAL A 151 -7.41 13.78 5.39
N PRO A 152 -8.58 13.15 5.27
CA PRO A 152 -8.94 12.44 4.05
C PRO A 152 -9.29 13.44 2.95
N ALA A 153 -8.95 13.10 1.73
CA ALA A 153 -9.52 13.76 0.55
C ALA A 153 -10.82 13.08 0.13
N THR A 154 -11.67 13.79 -0.57
CA THR A 154 -12.89 13.23 -1.16
C THR A 154 -12.52 12.17 -2.20
N PRO A 155 -13.11 10.97 -2.15
CA PRO A 155 -12.89 9.96 -3.16
C PRO A 155 -13.39 10.44 -4.53
N ARG A 156 -12.75 9.96 -5.60
CA ARG A 156 -13.12 10.28 -6.97
C ARG A 156 -13.32 9.00 -7.75
N ILE A 157 -14.34 8.96 -8.58
CA ILE A 157 -14.50 7.90 -9.57
C ILE A 157 -13.52 8.18 -10.72
N VAL A 158 -12.78 7.15 -11.10
CA VAL A 158 -11.80 7.21 -12.19
C VAL A 158 -12.39 6.61 -13.45
N GLY A 159 -13.30 5.64 -13.30
CA GLY A 159 -14.01 5.00 -14.40
C GLY A 159 -14.92 3.89 -13.88
N GLY A 160 -15.71 3.34 -14.78
CA GLY A 160 -16.61 2.22 -14.54
C GLY A 160 -16.69 1.31 -15.77
N ALA A 161 -17.11 0.07 -15.53
CA ALA A 161 -17.37 -0.90 -16.60
C ALA A 161 -18.60 -1.73 -16.22
N LEU A 162 -19.41 -2.02 -17.23
CA LEU A 162 -20.45 -3.04 -17.10
C LEU A 162 -19.81 -4.42 -17.27
N VAL A 163 -19.91 -5.24 -16.24
CA VAL A 163 -19.41 -6.62 -16.28
C VAL A 163 -20.56 -7.56 -16.58
N VAL A 164 -20.43 -8.27 -17.69
CA VAL A 164 -21.42 -9.22 -18.17
C VAL A 164 -20.88 -10.63 -18.08
N PRO A 165 -21.60 -11.57 -17.45
CA PRO A 165 -21.18 -12.96 -17.41
C PRO A 165 -21.03 -13.55 -18.82
N ALA A 166 -19.89 -14.20 -19.10
CA ALA A 166 -19.63 -14.79 -20.41
C ALA A 166 -20.68 -15.83 -20.87
N GLY A 167 -21.38 -16.45 -19.91
CA GLY A 167 -22.47 -17.37 -20.19
C GLY A 167 -23.68 -16.76 -20.90
N LEU A 168 -23.85 -15.43 -20.83
CA LEU A 168 -24.93 -14.75 -21.55
C LEU A 168 -24.71 -14.71 -23.07
N PHE A 169 -23.45 -14.82 -23.51
CA PHE A 169 -23.09 -14.83 -24.95
C PHE A 169 -23.17 -16.23 -25.57
N GLN A 170 -23.41 -17.25 -24.76
CA GLN A 170 -23.43 -18.66 -25.20
C GLN A 170 -24.84 -19.18 -25.50
N VAL A 171 -25.85 -18.29 -25.54
CA VAL A 171 -27.21 -18.67 -25.88
C VAL A 171 -27.27 -19.06 -27.37
N GLY A 172 -27.14 -20.37 -27.63
CA GLY A 172 -27.17 -20.94 -28.99
C GLY A 172 -25.98 -21.83 -29.36
N GLN A 173 -24.92 -21.86 -28.58
CA GLN A 173 -23.90 -22.90 -28.69
C GLN A 173 -24.21 -24.03 -27.71
N PRO A 174 -24.04 -25.34 -28.12
CA PRO A 174 -24.13 -26.43 -27.16
C PRO A 174 -23.16 -26.10 -26.04
N ALA A 175 -23.68 -26.09 -24.82
CA ALA A 175 -22.94 -25.74 -23.62
C ALA A 175 -21.58 -26.46 -23.65
N ALA A 176 -20.51 -25.69 -23.89
CA ALA A 176 -19.21 -26.12 -23.42
C ALA A 176 -19.41 -26.33 -21.91
N THR A 177 -19.32 -27.58 -21.49
CA THR A 177 -19.47 -27.98 -20.09
C THR A 177 -18.78 -26.96 -19.25
N PRO A 178 -19.45 -26.23 -18.32
CA PRO A 178 -18.76 -25.34 -17.45
C PRO A 178 -17.64 -26.17 -16.85
N ALA A 179 -16.43 -25.61 -16.82
CA ALA A 179 -15.36 -26.24 -16.06
C ALA A 179 -15.86 -26.26 -14.61
N THR A 180 -16.65 -27.27 -14.31
CA THR A 180 -17.11 -27.58 -12.98
C THR A 180 -15.82 -27.73 -12.19
N HIS A 181 -15.59 -26.83 -11.25
CA HIS A 181 -14.64 -27.11 -10.18
C HIS A 181 -14.99 -28.55 -9.74
N SER A 182 -14.13 -29.46 -10.12
CA SER A 182 -14.37 -30.86 -9.86
C SER A 182 -14.59 -31.02 -8.37
N ILE A 183 -15.81 -31.38 -7.99
CA ILE A 183 -16.17 -31.73 -6.60
C ILE A 183 -15.42 -32.98 -6.20
N ASP A 184 -14.90 -33.73 -7.21
CA ASP A 184 -14.11 -34.95 -7.00
C ASP A 184 -12.72 -34.58 -6.41
N PRO A 185 -12.41 -34.99 -5.18
CA PRO A 185 -11.12 -34.73 -4.54
C PRO A 185 -9.93 -35.29 -5.34
N LEU A 186 -10.11 -36.40 -6.06
CA LEU A 186 -9.05 -37.02 -6.88
C LEU A 186 -8.72 -36.16 -8.11
N ALA A 187 -9.74 -35.65 -8.78
CA ALA A 187 -9.54 -34.77 -9.92
C ALA A 187 -8.88 -33.43 -9.48
N ARG A 188 -9.23 -32.87 -8.32
CA ARG A 188 -8.61 -31.68 -7.75
C ARG A 188 -7.14 -31.94 -7.45
N SER A 189 -6.81 -33.02 -6.75
CA SER A 189 -5.42 -33.36 -6.42
C SER A 189 -4.58 -33.56 -7.69
N ARG A 190 -5.15 -34.13 -8.74
CA ARG A 190 -4.44 -34.28 -10.02
C ARG A 190 -4.18 -32.94 -10.71
N ILE A 191 -5.12 -32.01 -10.66
CA ILE A 191 -4.94 -30.67 -11.20
C ILE A 191 -3.86 -29.90 -10.42
N GLU A 192 -3.89 -29.98 -9.09
CA GLU A 192 -2.86 -29.39 -8.21
C GLU A 192 -1.47 -29.96 -8.55
N GLN A 193 -1.35 -31.26 -8.69
CA GLN A 193 -0.09 -31.89 -9.04
C GLN A 193 0.43 -31.46 -10.41
N LEU A 194 -0.43 -31.41 -11.43
CA LEU A 194 -0.05 -30.91 -12.77
C LEU A 194 0.38 -29.44 -12.74
N ALA A 195 -0.29 -28.61 -11.95
CA ALA A 195 0.08 -27.21 -11.78
C ALA A 195 1.46 -27.07 -11.11
N MET A 196 1.71 -27.84 -10.05
CA MET A 196 3.00 -27.88 -9.35
C MET A 196 4.13 -28.35 -10.28
N GLU A 197 3.90 -29.38 -11.08
CA GLU A 197 4.87 -29.88 -12.05
C GLU A 197 5.18 -28.84 -13.14
N ALA A 198 4.16 -28.13 -13.64
CA ALA A 198 4.32 -27.08 -14.66
C ALA A 198 5.14 -25.90 -14.13
N VAL A 199 4.86 -25.43 -12.91
CA VAL A 199 5.62 -24.34 -12.26
C VAL A 199 7.06 -24.79 -12.03
N ALA A 200 7.27 -25.98 -11.48
CA ALA A 200 8.61 -26.51 -11.23
C ALA A 200 9.42 -26.68 -12.53
N ALA A 201 8.77 -27.07 -13.64
CA ALA A 201 9.42 -27.16 -14.95
C ALA A 201 9.82 -25.77 -15.48
N ALA A 202 8.95 -24.77 -15.34
CA ALA A 202 9.24 -23.40 -15.76
C ALA A 202 10.41 -22.80 -14.95
N GLU A 203 10.42 -23.00 -13.64
CA GLU A 203 11.49 -22.55 -12.75
C GLU A 203 12.86 -23.18 -13.11
N ARG A 204 12.89 -24.49 -13.39
CA ARG A 204 14.10 -25.17 -13.87
C ARG A 204 14.56 -24.63 -15.22
N ALA A 205 13.66 -24.33 -16.12
CA ALA A 205 13.99 -23.76 -17.43
C ALA A 205 14.63 -22.35 -17.31
N MET A 206 14.27 -21.60 -16.26
CA MET A 206 14.88 -20.32 -15.92
C MET A 206 16.20 -20.46 -15.12
N GLY A 207 16.65 -21.67 -14.83
CA GLY A 207 17.90 -21.92 -14.11
C GLY A 207 17.76 -21.94 -12.60
N PHE A 208 16.54 -22.00 -12.05
CA PHE A 208 16.32 -22.11 -10.61
C PHE A 208 16.22 -23.57 -10.16
N SER A 209 16.34 -23.78 -8.86
CA SER A 209 16.17 -25.08 -8.21
C SER A 209 14.88 -25.10 -7.39
N PRO A 210 13.73 -25.46 -7.98
CA PRO A 210 12.45 -25.50 -7.28
C PRO A 210 12.39 -26.68 -6.31
N ARG A 211 11.83 -26.41 -5.13
CA ARG A 211 11.53 -27.39 -4.09
C ARG A 211 10.06 -27.27 -3.71
N ASP A 212 9.36 -28.39 -3.69
CA ASP A 212 8.02 -28.49 -3.15
C ASP A 212 8.05 -28.37 -1.62
N VAL A 213 7.32 -27.42 -1.08
CA VAL A 213 7.17 -27.14 0.35
C VAL A 213 5.70 -27.10 0.79
N SER A 214 4.79 -27.58 -0.05
CA SER A 214 3.35 -27.58 0.20
C SER A 214 2.95 -28.25 1.52
N ALA A 215 3.72 -29.24 1.97
CA ALA A 215 3.53 -29.91 3.25
C ALA A 215 4.06 -29.13 4.47
N GLU A 216 4.90 -28.10 4.27
CA GLU A 216 5.59 -27.38 5.36
C GLU A 216 4.74 -26.25 5.98
N LYS A 217 3.51 -26.00 5.51
CA LYS A 217 2.59 -24.95 5.99
C LYS A 217 3.22 -23.56 6.09
N CYS A 218 4.17 -23.23 5.22
CA CYS A 218 4.91 -21.97 5.23
C CYS A 218 4.20 -20.84 4.44
N GLY A 219 3.03 -21.13 3.84
CA GLY A 219 2.22 -20.16 3.08
C GLY A 219 2.53 -20.11 1.58
N TRP A 220 3.43 -20.96 1.10
CA TRP A 220 3.76 -21.20 -0.32
C TRP A 220 3.85 -22.69 -0.58
N ASP A 221 3.62 -23.08 -1.84
CA ASP A 221 3.67 -24.45 -2.26
C ASP A 221 5.02 -24.84 -2.88
N ILE A 222 5.71 -23.85 -3.48
CA ILE A 222 7.04 -24.03 -4.08
C ILE A 222 7.96 -22.92 -3.61
N THR A 223 9.20 -23.26 -3.29
CA THR A 223 10.32 -22.33 -3.11
C THR A 223 11.39 -22.60 -4.15
N SER A 224 11.97 -21.54 -4.72
CA SER A 224 13.07 -21.68 -5.69
C SER A 224 14.33 -21.01 -5.20
N ALA A 225 15.44 -21.70 -5.32
CA ALA A 225 16.77 -21.17 -5.01
C ALA A 225 17.56 -20.89 -6.28
N VAL A 226 18.33 -19.79 -6.28
CA VAL A 226 19.31 -19.54 -7.32
C VAL A 226 20.44 -20.57 -7.11
N PRO A 227 20.82 -21.37 -8.12
CA PRO A 227 21.95 -22.27 -7.98
C PRO A 227 23.21 -21.46 -7.64
N PRO A 228 24.11 -21.96 -6.76
CA PRO A 228 25.33 -21.29 -6.45
C PRO A 228 26.10 -21.06 -7.76
N THR A 229 26.31 -19.81 -8.11
CA THR A 229 27.20 -19.42 -9.22
C THR A 229 28.55 -19.98 -8.89
N GLY A 230 28.98 -21.01 -9.62
CA GLY A 230 30.30 -21.57 -9.47
C GLY A 230 31.37 -20.48 -9.66
N ALA A 231 32.21 -20.28 -8.65
CA ALA A 231 33.38 -19.46 -8.73
C ALA A 231 34.43 -20.15 -9.58
#